data_49f109fa08340c182a0e3552b2a12f58
#
_entry.id   49f109fa08340c182a0e3552b2a12f58
#
_cell.length_a   1.000
_cell.length_b   1.000
_cell.length_c   1.000
_cell.angle_alpha   90.00
_cell.angle_beta   90.00
_cell.angle_gamma   90.00
#
_symmetry.space_group_name_H-M   'P 1'
#
loop_
_entity.id
_entity.type
_entity.pdbx_description
1 polymer ?
#
loop_
_entity_poly.entity_id
_entity_poly.type
_entity_poly.pdbx_seq_one_letter_code
_entity_poly.pdbx_strand_id
1 'polypeptide(L)'
;GYYNAQKFQENYHLGDDWNSVKGGNSDLGDTIYAISNGYISSAKNYKGGWGNIIRIIHFLPNDKKVESLYAHCDTILVKPKSWIKKGEAIGTIGNVGGLYFAHLHLEIRNKINMPIGGGYSKDTLGYLNPTEFIKNNRN
;
A
#
# COMPACT_ATOMS: atom_id res chain seq x y z
N GLY A 1 15.07 3.01 10.75
CA GLY A 1 14.80 2.85 9.34
C GLY A 1 13.94 1.67 8.99
N TYR A 2 13.62 1.57 7.73
CA TYR A 2 12.78 0.53 7.16
C TYR A 2 13.49 -0.19 6.04
N TYR A 3 13.12 -1.44 5.80
CA TYR A 3 13.64 -2.22 4.69
C TYR A 3 12.51 -3.00 4.00
N ASN A 4 12.72 -3.34 2.74
CA ASN A 4 11.76 -4.13 1.98
C ASN A 4 11.99 -5.61 2.28
N ALA A 5 11.20 -6.15 3.20
CA ALA A 5 11.37 -7.51 3.71
C ALA A 5 10.94 -8.56 2.69
N GLN A 6 9.94 -8.26 1.87
CA GLN A 6 9.53 -9.13 0.76
C GLN A 6 9.22 -8.25 -0.45
N LYS A 7 10.06 -8.36 -1.47
CA LYS A 7 9.99 -7.52 -2.66
C LYS A 7 8.95 -8.03 -3.66
N PHE A 8 8.55 -7.14 -4.55
CA PHE A 8 7.68 -7.48 -5.67
C PHE A 8 8.24 -8.69 -6.44
N GLN A 9 7.40 -9.70 -6.62
CA GLN A 9 7.68 -11.01 -7.25
C GLN A 9 8.64 -11.92 -6.49
N GLU A 10 9.14 -11.53 -5.33
CA GLU A 10 9.75 -12.47 -4.40
C GLU A 10 8.64 -13.40 -3.89
N ASN A 11 8.75 -14.71 -4.15
CA ASN A 11 7.69 -15.69 -3.87
C ASN A 11 6.34 -15.30 -4.49
N TYR A 12 6.35 -14.72 -5.70
CA TYR A 12 5.17 -14.26 -6.43
C TYR A 12 4.40 -13.12 -5.75
N HIS A 13 5.05 -12.38 -4.87
CA HIS A 13 4.47 -11.24 -4.14
C HIS A 13 4.06 -10.14 -5.11
N LEU A 14 2.87 -9.59 -4.93
CA LEU A 14 2.32 -8.53 -5.81
C LEU A 14 2.55 -7.13 -5.29
N GLY A 15 3.34 -6.97 -4.26
CA GLY A 15 3.70 -5.69 -3.68
C GLY A 15 5.04 -5.77 -2.98
N ASP A 16 5.31 -4.76 -2.16
CA ASP A 16 6.47 -4.69 -1.28
C ASP A 16 6.00 -4.70 0.17
N ASP A 17 6.69 -5.48 1.01
CA ASP A 17 6.45 -5.47 2.45
C ASP A 17 7.55 -4.69 3.16
N TRP A 18 7.17 -3.58 3.77
CA TRP A 18 8.10 -2.68 4.46
C TRP A 18 8.04 -2.88 5.97
N ASN A 19 9.17 -3.20 6.55
CA ASN A 19 9.34 -3.46 7.97
C ASN A 19 10.37 -2.53 8.59
N SER A 20 10.18 -2.22 9.87
CA SER A 20 11.23 -1.58 10.66
C SER A 20 12.43 -2.51 10.80
N VAL A 21 13.64 -1.96 10.70
CA VAL A 21 14.88 -2.71 10.93
C VAL A 21 14.98 -3.27 12.36
N LYS A 22 14.18 -2.77 13.30
CA LYS A 22 14.11 -3.28 14.68
C LYS A 22 13.37 -4.60 14.77
N GLY A 23 12.62 -4.99 13.73
CA GLY A 23 11.91 -6.26 13.66
C GLY A 23 10.67 -6.37 14.53
N GLY A 24 10.04 -7.56 14.52
CA GLY A 24 8.84 -7.85 15.29
C GLY A 24 7.71 -6.86 15.04
N ASN A 25 7.07 -6.38 16.11
CA ASN A 25 6.01 -5.38 16.06
C ASN A 25 6.51 -3.96 16.35
N SER A 26 7.80 -3.69 16.19
CA SER A 26 8.39 -2.39 16.52
C SER A 26 7.82 -1.23 15.71
N ASP A 27 7.29 -1.49 14.50
CA ASP A 27 6.67 -0.50 13.63
C ASP A 27 5.14 -0.41 13.78
N LEU A 28 4.56 -1.18 14.70
CA LEU A 28 3.11 -1.10 14.96
C LEU A 28 2.73 0.33 15.38
N GLY A 29 1.79 0.91 14.66
CA GLY A 29 1.33 2.28 14.93
C GLY A 29 2.13 3.38 14.23
N ASP A 30 3.22 3.04 13.54
CA ASP A 30 3.98 4.04 12.78
C ASP A 30 3.12 4.62 11.66
N THR A 31 3.32 5.91 11.38
CA THR A 31 2.51 6.62 10.40
C THR A 31 2.83 6.19 8.97
N ILE A 32 1.77 5.98 8.19
CA ILE A 32 1.85 5.74 6.75
C ILE A 32 1.50 7.06 6.03
N TYR A 33 2.31 7.42 5.03
CA TYR A 33 2.15 8.65 4.26
C TYR A 33 1.78 8.34 2.81
N ALA A 34 0.94 9.19 2.21
CA ALA A 34 0.60 9.06 0.81
C ALA A 34 1.85 9.21 -0.07
N ILE A 35 2.04 8.29 -1.02
CA ILE A 35 3.22 8.31 -1.91
C ILE A 35 3.18 9.47 -2.90
N SER A 36 2.01 10.00 -3.22
CA SER A 36 1.80 11.11 -4.15
C SER A 36 0.40 11.69 -3.96
N ASN A 37 0.16 12.84 -4.61
CA ASN A 37 -1.18 13.42 -4.65
C ASN A 37 -2.17 12.45 -5.25
N GLY A 38 -3.39 12.41 -4.76
CA GLY A 38 -4.40 11.52 -5.31
C GLY A 38 -5.77 11.64 -4.69
N TYR A 39 -6.63 10.72 -5.09
CA TYR A 39 -8.02 10.63 -4.66
C TYR A 39 -8.23 9.31 -3.91
N ILE A 40 -8.77 9.41 -2.68
CA ILE A 40 -9.05 8.24 -1.85
C ILE A 40 -10.29 7.54 -2.42
N SER A 41 -10.09 6.39 -3.06
CA SER A 41 -11.20 5.62 -3.65
C SER A 41 -11.80 4.64 -2.66
N SER A 42 -11.00 4.18 -1.68
CA SER A 42 -11.45 3.23 -0.66
C SER A 42 -10.63 3.38 0.61
N ALA A 43 -11.27 3.23 1.75
CA ALA A 43 -10.61 3.25 3.06
C ALA A 43 -11.52 2.50 4.03
N LYS A 44 -11.28 1.19 4.21
CA LYS A 44 -12.15 0.33 5.01
C LYS A 44 -11.47 -0.98 5.37
N ASN A 45 -12.09 -1.75 6.26
CA ASN A 45 -11.67 -3.10 6.58
C ASN A 45 -12.15 -4.07 5.49
N TYR A 46 -11.21 -4.70 4.81
CA TYR A 46 -11.49 -5.75 3.81
C TYR A 46 -11.58 -7.13 4.43
N LYS A 47 -11.35 -7.23 5.75
CA LYS A 47 -11.42 -8.46 6.54
C LYS A 47 -10.36 -9.49 6.12
N GLY A 48 -10.36 -10.64 6.77
CA GLY A 48 -9.38 -11.68 6.53
C GLY A 48 -7.94 -11.20 6.74
N GLY A 49 -7.01 -11.74 5.98
CA GLY A 49 -5.60 -11.38 6.07
C GLY A 49 -5.26 -10.00 5.54
N TRP A 50 -6.18 -9.32 4.86
CA TRP A 50 -5.96 -7.96 4.37
C TRP A 50 -6.10 -6.91 5.47
N GLY A 51 -7.10 -7.04 6.35
CA GLY A 51 -7.40 -6.03 7.37
C GLY A 51 -7.85 -4.71 6.77
N ASN A 52 -7.45 -3.61 7.41
CA ASN A 52 -7.80 -2.27 6.93
C ASN A 52 -6.91 -1.88 5.75
N ILE A 53 -7.54 -1.40 4.67
CA ILE A 53 -6.85 -1.03 3.43
C ILE A 53 -7.26 0.38 3.03
N ILE A 54 -6.26 1.14 2.54
CA ILE A 54 -6.47 2.45 1.91
C ILE A 54 -6.05 2.31 0.45
N ARG A 55 -6.90 2.79 -0.47
CA ARG A 55 -6.62 2.79 -1.91
C ARG A 55 -6.68 4.21 -2.42
N ILE A 56 -5.64 4.64 -3.14
CA ILE A 56 -5.50 6.01 -3.65
C ILE A 56 -5.31 5.95 -5.16
N ILE A 57 -6.11 6.71 -5.91
CA ILE A 57 -5.95 6.87 -7.36
C ILE A 57 -5.04 8.07 -7.60
N HIS A 58 -3.98 7.87 -8.38
CA HIS A 58 -3.05 8.92 -8.78
C HIS A 58 -3.22 9.20 -10.26
N PHE A 59 -3.20 10.48 -10.63
CA PHE A 59 -3.42 10.93 -12.00
C PHE A 59 -2.06 11.30 -12.60
N LEU A 60 -1.64 10.54 -13.60
CA LEU A 60 -0.36 10.72 -14.28
C LEU A 60 -0.54 11.52 -15.56
N PRO A 61 0.55 12.05 -16.16
CA PRO A 61 0.48 12.67 -17.49
C PRO A 61 -0.13 11.71 -18.52
N ASN A 62 -0.71 12.27 -19.59
CA ASN A 62 -1.34 11.53 -20.69
C ASN A 62 -2.59 10.73 -20.27
N ASP A 63 -3.35 11.26 -19.29
CA ASP A 63 -4.59 10.66 -18.80
C ASP A 63 -4.44 9.26 -18.23
N LYS A 64 -3.22 8.87 -17.86
CA LYS A 64 -2.97 7.59 -17.19
C LYS A 64 -3.29 7.68 -15.70
N LYS A 65 -3.78 6.58 -15.17
CA LYS A 65 -4.07 6.46 -13.74
C LYS A 65 -3.37 5.23 -13.18
N VAL A 66 -2.88 5.37 -11.94
CA VAL A 66 -2.40 4.23 -11.16
C VAL A 66 -3.06 4.27 -9.80
N GLU A 67 -3.04 3.14 -9.12
CA GLU A 67 -3.58 3.04 -7.77
C GLU A 67 -2.45 2.60 -6.83
N SER A 68 -2.32 3.29 -5.68
CA SER A 68 -1.51 2.78 -4.57
C SER A 68 -2.44 2.18 -3.53
N LEU A 69 -2.02 1.04 -2.97
CA LEU A 69 -2.81 0.27 -2.02
C LEU A 69 -1.95 -0.01 -0.79
N TYR A 70 -2.48 0.35 0.38
CA TYR A 70 -1.79 0.26 1.67
C TYR A 70 -2.59 -0.68 2.55
N ALA A 71 -2.05 -1.88 2.79
CA ALA A 71 -2.76 -2.91 3.54
C ALA A 71 -2.26 -3.08 4.96
N HIS A 72 -3.02 -3.82 5.73
CA HIS A 72 -2.75 -4.18 7.13
C HIS A 72 -2.71 -2.97 8.07
N CYS A 73 -3.42 -1.89 7.74
CA CYS A 73 -3.42 -0.70 8.58
C CYS A 73 -4.07 -0.97 9.94
N ASP A 74 -3.49 -0.39 10.99
CA ASP A 74 -4.10 -0.40 12.33
C ASP A 74 -5.22 0.64 12.40
N THR A 75 -4.91 1.88 12.05
CA THR A 75 -5.87 2.98 12.04
C THR A 75 -5.92 3.60 10.65
N ILE A 76 -7.12 3.93 10.18
CA ILE A 76 -7.36 4.68 8.96
C ILE A 76 -7.62 6.13 9.36
N LEU A 77 -6.85 7.08 8.79
CA LEU A 77 -6.92 8.50 9.10
C LEU A 77 -7.62 9.33 8.02
N VAL A 78 -8.07 8.70 6.94
CA VAL A 78 -8.67 9.36 5.78
C VAL A 78 -10.02 8.75 5.47
N LYS A 79 -10.81 9.46 4.65
CA LYS A 79 -12.15 9.01 4.23
C LYS A 79 -12.18 8.82 2.72
N PRO A 80 -13.00 7.87 2.22
CA PRO A 80 -13.25 7.76 0.79
C PRO A 80 -13.81 9.07 0.23
N LYS A 81 -13.61 9.28 -1.08
CA LYS A 81 -14.11 10.46 -1.81
C LYS A 81 -13.48 11.76 -1.34
N SER A 82 -12.23 11.72 -0.89
CA SER A 82 -11.47 12.90 -0.51
C SER A 82 -10.13 12.94 -1.24
N TRP A 83 -9.58 14.14 -1.39
CA TRP A 83 -8.28 14.35 -2.02
C TRP A 83 -7.19 14.35 -0.94
N ILE A 84 -6.02 13.83 -1.30
CA ILE A 84 -4.87 13.76 -0.42
C ILE A 84 -3.63 14.28 -1.15
N LYS A 85 -2.72 14.92 -0.42
CA LYS A 85 -1.45 15.41 -0.96
C LYS A 85 -0.32 14.46 -0.60
N LYS A 86 0.69 14.41 -1.46
CA LYS A 86 1.92 13.66 -1.21
C LYS A 86 2.46 13.98 0.18
N GLY A 87 2.78 12.95 0.94
CA GLY A 87 3.36 13.09 2.28
C GLY A 87 2.38 13.35 3.40
N GLU A 88 1.07 13.46 3.12
CA GLU A 88 0.09 13.55 4.18
C GLU A 88 -0.12 12.19 4.84
N ALA A 89 -0.36 12.20 6.16
CA ALA A 89 -0.65 10.99 6.92
C ALA A 89 -1.99 10.40 6.51
N ILE A 90 -2.03 9.10 6.22
CA ILE A 90 -3.24 8.42 5.77
C ILE A 90 -3.67 7.29 6.71
N GLY A 91 -2.76 6.74 7.48
CA GLY A 91 -3.05 5.65 8.39
C GLY A 91 -1.84 5.28 9.21
N THR A 92 -1.93 4.17 9.92
CA THR A 92 -0.82 3.64 10.71
C THR A 92 -0.59 2.17 10.41
N ILE A 93 0.66 1.73 10.55
CA ILE A 93 1.06 0.34 10.31
C ILE A 93 0.43 -0.56 11.36
N GLY A 94 -0.16 -1.66 10.92
CA GLY A 94 -0.80 -2.64 11.78
C GLY A 94 -0.25 -4.04 11.59
N ASN A 95 -0.87 -5.00 12.27
CA ASN A 95 -0.49 -6.42 12.23
C ASN A 95 -1.70 -7.36 12.05
N VAL A 96 -2.85 -6.79 11.68
CA VAL A 96 -4.12 -7.54 11.49
C VAL A 96 -4.46 -8.35 12.76
N GLY A 97 -4.56 -7.64 13.90
CA GLY A 97 -4.93 -8.26 15.16
C GLY A 97 -3.95 -9.31 15.67
N GLY A 98 -2.69 -9.24 15.26
CA GLY A 98 -1.65 -10.20 15.64
C GLY A 98 -1.45 -11.35 14.66
N LEU A 99 -2.16 -11.35 13.53
CA LEU A 99 -2.00 -12.39 12.50
C LEU A 99 -0.60 -12.38 11.90
N TYR A 100 0.00 -11.19 11.76
CA TYR A 100 1.37 -10.98 11.25
C TYR A 100 2.19 -10.19 12.25
N PHE A 101 3.51 -10.16 12.08
CA PHE A 101 4.30 -9.05 12.60
C PHE A 101 3.94 -7.79 11.82
N ALA A 102 3.94 -6.63 12.51
CA ALA A 102 3.55 -5.39 11.88
C ALA A 102 4.41 -5.07 10.66
N HIS A 103 3.78 -4.69 9.57
CA HIS A 103 4.45 -4.25 8.34
C HIS A 103 3.46 -3.50 7.45
N LEU A 104 4.00 -2.72 6.52
CA LEU A 104 3.20 -2.12 5.45
C LEU A 104 3.30 -2.99 4.21
N HIS A 105 2.18 -3.52 3.74
CA HIS A 105 2.08 -4.14 2.42
C HIS A 105 1.62 -3.08 1.42
N LEU A 106 2.50 -2.71 0.51
CA LEU A 106 2.27 -1.67 -0.50
C LEU A 106 2.19 -2.29 -1.88
N GLU A 107 1.07 -2.03 -2.59
CA GLU A 107 0.93 -2.40 -3.99
C GLU A 107 0.75 -1.15 -4.85
N ILE A 108 1.25 -1.21 -6.07
CA ILE A 108 0.96 -0.24 -7.12
C ILE A 108 0.29 -0.99 -8.26
N ARG A 109 -0.88 -0.51 -8.68
CA ARG A 109 -1.68 -1.13 -9.74
C ARG A 109 -1.84 -0.15 -10.90
N ASN A 110 -1.60 -0.62 -12.12
CA ASN A 110 -1.80 0.21 -13.31
C ASN A 110 -3.24 0.15 -13.84
N LYS A 111 -4.11 -0.59 -13.14
CA LYS A 111 -5.56 -0.57 -13.35
C LYS A 111 -6.21 -0.22 -12.02
N ILE A 112 -7.12 0.76 -12.05
CA ILE A 112 -7.84 1.17 -10.85
C ILE A 112 -9.06 0.30 -10.61
N ASN A 113 -9.51 0.23 -9.36
CA ASN A 113 -10.74 -0.48 -8.96
C ASN A 113 -10.75 -1.98 -9.26
N MET A 114 -9.57 -2.60 -9.36
CA MET A 114 -9.51 -4.06 -9.49
C MET A 114 -10.02 -4.75 -8.22
N PRO A 115 -10.53 -5.98 -8.33
CA PRO A 115 -10.77 -6.80 -7.14
C PRO A 115 -9.51 -6.86 -6.28
N ILE A 116 -9.69 -6.96 -4.96
CA ILE A 116 -8.57 -6.89 -4.03
C ILE A 116 -7.51 -7.98 -4.30
N GLY A 117 -7.92 -9.15 -4.70
CA GLY A 117 -7.02 -10.27 -4.98
C GLY A 117 -6.41 -10.88 -3.74
N GLY A 118 -5.39 -11.70 -3.92
CA GLY A 118 -4.75 -12.45 -2.85
C GLY A 118 -3.37 -11.97 -2.42
N GLY A 119 -2.80 -10.97 -3.09
CA GLY A 119 -1.45 -10.46 -2.79
C GLY A 119 -0.31 -11.25 -3.39
N TYR A 120 -0.58 -12.40 -4.00
CA TYR A 120 0.41 -13.28 -4.60
C TYR A 120 -0.11 -13.85 -5.92
N SER A 121 0.70 -13.80 -6.97
CA SER A 121 0.38 -14.41 -8.27
C SER A 121 1.60 -14.41 -9.18
N LYS A 122 1.71 -15.45 -10.03
CA LYS A 122 2.66 -15.44 -11.14
C LYS A 122 2.27 -14.42 -12.21
N ASP A 123 0.96 -14.20 -12.37
CA ASP A 123 0.42 -13.20 -13.31
C ASP A 123 0.47 -11.83 -12.65
N THR A 124 1.27 -10.95 -13.22
CA THR A 124 1.46 -9.58 -12.72
C THR A 124 0.62 -8.55 -13.49
N LEU A 125 -0.28 -9.00 -14.36
CA LEU A 125 -1.12 -8.10 -15.16
C LEU A 125 -1.92 -7.17 -14.25
N GLY A 126 -1.74 -5.85 -14.44
CA GLY A 126 -2.38 -4.85 -13.60
C GLY A 126 -1.55 -4.40 -12.40
N TYR A 127 -0.36 -4.99 -12.18
CA TYR A 127 0.51 -4.67 -11.04
C TYR A 127 1.84 -4.12 -11.52
N LEU A 128 2.42 -3.21 -10.74
CA LEU A 128 3.74 -2.62 -10.97
C LEU A 128 4.63 -2.88 -9.77
N ASN A 129 5.94 -2.92 -10.00
CA ASN A 129 6.92 -2.98 -8.92
C ASN A 129 6.88 -1.64 -8.16
N PRO A 130 6.46 -1.61 -6.89
CA PRO A 130 6.29 -0.35 -6.17
C PRO A 130 7.58 0.44 -6.02
N THR A 131 8.68 -0.21 -5.69
CA THR A 131 9.97 0.45 -5.52
C THR A 131 10.43 1.12 -6.81
N GLU A 132 10.34 0.42 -7.94
CA GLU A 132 10.73 0.99 -9.23
C GLU A 132 9.80 2.13 -9.65
N PHE A 133 8.49 1.95 -9.46
CA PHE A 133 7.52 2.99 -9.81
C PHE A 133 7.78 4.29 -9.04
N ILE A 134 7.97 4.19 -7.73
CA ILE A 134 8.24 5.36 -6.89
C ILE A 134 9.55 6.01 -7.29
N LYS A 135 10.59 5.21 -7.50
CA LYS A 135 11.90 5.72 -7.93
C LYS A 135 11.82 6.48 -9.25
N ASN A 136 11.05 5.99 -10.21
CA ASN A 136 10.94 6.57 -11.55
C ASN A 136 9.99 7.77 -11.62
N ASN A 137 9.21 8.04 -10.56
CA ASN A 137 8.17 9.08 -10.55
C ASN A 137 8.31 10.04 -9.37
N ARG A 138 9.52 10.33 -8.95
CA ARG A 138 9.80 11.15 -7.75
C ARG A 138 9.64 12.66 -7.95
N ASN A 139 9.21 13.10 -9.03
CA ASN A 139 9.09 14.55 -9.29
C ASN A 139 7.85 15.15 -8.67
#